data_f521df35c7b6d56bd04d7d6b40c546ac
#
_entry.id   f521df35c7b6d56bd04d7d6b40c546ac
#
_cell.length_a   1.000
_cell.length_b   1.000
_cell.length_c   1.000
_cell.angle_alpha   90.00
_cell.angle_beta   90.00
_cell.angle_gamma   90.00
#
_symmetry.space_group_name_H-M   'P 1'
#
loop_
_entity.id
_entity.type
_entity.pdbx_description
1 polymer ?
#
loop_
_entity_poly.entity_id
_entity_poly.type
_entity_poly.pdbx_seq_one_letter_code
_entity_poly.pdbx_strand_id
1 'polypeptide(L)'
;MSEEKQQEVLKFFSTVREEYENRIGFKMRTQSRLRVQVEARVAIINAIRPYGTLMNIAKVMDKKDHSTIVHSLKSHETHFAFSPNYRAKYKIALETVRDTAVANGVDPH
;
A
#
# COMPACT_ATOMS: atom_id res chain seq x y z
N MET A 1 15.72 13.44 -3.52
CA MET A 1 14.72 13.21 -4.56
C MET A 1 14.10 14.56 -4.95
N SER A 2 13.95 14.83 -6.23
CA SER A 2 13.36 16.09 -6.68
C SER A 2 11.86 16.13 -6.35
N GLU A 3 11.32 17.34 -6.25
CA GLU A 3 9.90 17.54 -5.97
C GLU A 3 9.01 16.91 -7.05
N GLU A 4 9.42 17.00 -8.32
CA GLU A 4 8.71 16.36 -9.43
C GLU A 4 8.64 14.84 -9.27
N LYS A 5 9.75 14.20 -8.88
CA LYS A 5 9.78 12.76 -8.65
C LYS A 5 8.89 12.36 -7.48
N GLN A 6 8.86 13.16 -6.42
CA GLN A 6 7.97 12.88 -5.29
C GLN A 6 6.51 12.96 -5.71
N GLN A 7 6.14 13.93 -6.53
CA GLN A 7 4.77 14.07 -7.02
C GLN A 7 4.40 12.91 -7.94
N GLU A 8 5.32 12.43 -8.78
CA GLU A 8 5.10 11.26 -9.63
C GLU A 8 4.87 10.00 -8.78
N VAL A 9 5.66 9.81 -7.73
CA VAL A 9 5.49 8.67 -6.82
C VAL A 9 4.15 8.75 -6.11
N LEU A 10 3.76 9.91 -5.62
CA LEU A 10 2.47 10.09 -4.95
C LEU A 10 1.30 9.84 -5.89
N LYS A 11 1.40 10.30 -7.14
CA LYS A 11 0.40 10.04 -8.16
C LYS A 11 0.28 8.54 -8.45
N PHE A 12 1.42 7.87 -8.59
CA PHE A 12 1.47 6.43 -8.78
C PHE A 12 0.82 5.70 -7.60
N PHE A 13 1.16 6.07 -6.37
CA PHE A 13 0.58 5.46 -5.17
C PHE A 13 -0.94 5.69 -5.08
N SER A 14 -1.40 6.89 -5.44
CA SER A 14 -2.84 7.19 -5.46
C SER A 14 -3.58 6.32 -6.47
N THR A 15 -3.00 6.13 -7.64
CA THR A 15 -3.56 5.25 -8.67
C THR A 15 -3.60 3.79 -8.20
N VAL A 16 -2.52 3.33 -7.57
CA VAL A 16 -2.44 1.98 -6.99
C VAL A 16 -3.53 1.79 -5.93
N ARG A 17 -3.68 2.76 -5.01
CA ARG A 17 -4.68 2.69 -3.95
C ARG A 17 -6.09 2.59 -4.53
N GLU A 18 -6.42 3.43 -5.50
CA GLU A 18 -7.74 3.43 -6.13
C GLU A 18 -8.03 2.10 -6.82
N GLU A 19 -7.09 1.61 -7.61
CA GLU A 19 -7.25 0.32 -8.31
C GLU A 19 -7.34 -0.85 -7.32
N TYR A 20 -6.54 -0.81 -6.26
CA TYR A 20 -6.58 -1.82 -5.22
C TYR A 20 -7.95 -1.85 -4.53
N GLU A 21 -8.49 -0.67 -4.17
CA GLU A 21 -9.83 -0.57 -3.58
C GLU A 21 -10.90 -1.13 -4.51
N ASN A 22 -10.77 -0.88 -5.82
CA ASN A 22 -11.69 -1.45 -6.80
C ASN A 22 -11.62 -2.98 -6.81
N ARG A 23 -10.42 -3.54 -6.74
CA ARG A 23 -10.22 -5.00 -6.79
C ARG A 23 -10.66 -5.71 -5.52
N ILE A 24 -10.44 -5.11 -4.35
CA ILE A 24 -10.88 -5.72 -3.09
C ILE A 24 -12.36 -5.46 -2.79
N GLY A 25 -13.00 -4.53 -3.51
CA GLY A 25 -14.43 -4.30 -3.42
C GLY A 25 -14.89 -3.33 -2.34
N PHE A 26 -13.97 -2.60 -1.69
CA PHE A 26 -14.33 -1.59 -0.71
C PHE A 26 -13.23 -0.53 -0.59
N LYS A 27 -13.60 0.66 -0.08
CA LYS A 27 -12.64 1.73 0.18
C LYS A 27 -11.96 1.53 1.53
N MET A 28 -10.65 1.72 1.56
CA MET A 28 -9.89 1.62 2.80
C MET A 28 -10.19 2.82 3.71
N ARG A 29 -10.48 2.51 4.98
CA ARG A 29 -10.67 3.52 6.02
C ARG A 29 -9.42 3.53 6.89
N THR A 30 -8.60 4.56 6.74
CA THR A 30 -7.27 4.61 7.36
C THR A 30 -7.30 4.71 8.89
N GLN A 31 -8.43 5.05 9.49
CA GLN A 31 -8.59 5.12 10.93
C GLN A 31 -9.34 3.92 11.53
N SER A 32 -9.87 3.03 10.70
CA SER A 32 -10.65 1.89 11.17
C SER A 32 -9.76 0.84 11.82
N ARG A 33 -10.26 0.23 12.91
CA ARG A 33 -9.63 -0.91 13.59
C ARG A 33 -10.26 -2.25 13.23
N LEU A 34 -11.24 -2.26 12.32
CA LEU A 34 -11.82 -3.49 11.84
C LEU A 34 -10.74 -4.33 11.15
N ARG A 35 -10.72 -5.62 11.43
CA ARG A 35 -9.70 -6.53 10.93
C ARG A 35 -9.56 -6.48 9.42
N VAL A 36 -10.69 -6.48 8.70
CA VAL A 36 -10.70 -6.42 7.24
C VAL A 36 -10.02 -5.14 6.72
N GLN A 37 -10.23 -4.02 7.41
CA GLN A 37 -9.61 -2.75 7.05
C GLN A 37 -8.12 -2.74 7.40
N VAL A 38 -7.75 -3.25 8.56
CA VAL A 38 -6.35 -3.33 8.98
C VAL A 38 -5.56 -4.20 8.01
N GLU A 39 -6.08 -5.37 7.67
CA GLU A 39 -5.42 -6.29 6.72
C GLU A 39 -5.26 -5.66 5.35
N ALA A 40 -6.28 -4.97 4.86
CA ALA A 40 -6.22 -4.29 3.57
C ALA A 40 -5.10 -3.23 3.55
N ARG A 41 -5.00 -2.41 4.61
CA ARG A 41 -3.96 -1.38 4.71
C ARG A 41 -2.56 -1.97 4.79
N VAL A 42 -2.36 -2.96 5.66
CA VAL A 42 -1.05 -3.59 5.84
C VAL A 42 -0.58 -4.23 4.53
N ALA A 43 -1.48 -4.88 3.81
CA ALA A 43 -1.17 -5.53 2.54
C ALA A 43 -0.65 -4.54 1.50
N ILE A 44 -1.38 -3.44 1.27
CA ILE A 44 -0.97 -2.48 0.24
C ILE A 44 0.28 -1.70 0.64
N ILE A 45 0.44 -1.36 1.91
CA ILE A 45 1.65 -0.70 2.41
C ILE A 45 2.89 -1.54 2.11
N ASN A 46 2.82 -2.83 2.38
CA ASN A 46 3.95 -3.73 2.11
C ASN A 46 4.20 -3.89 0.61
N ALA A 47 3.15 -3.92 -0.19
CA ALA A 47 3.28 -4.08 -1.64
C ALA A 47 3.92 -2.86 -2.31
N ILE A 48 3.60 -1.63 -1.86
CA ILE A 48 4.14 -0.40 -2.48
C ILE A 48 5.50 0.03 -1.91
N ARG A 49 5.95 -0.58 -0.81
CA ARG A 49 7.20 -0.17 -0.14
C ARG A 49 8.42 -0.08 -1.08
N PRO A 50 8.64 -1.03 -2.02
CA PRO A 50 9.78 -0.94 -2.93
C PRO A 50 9.76 0.26 -3.88
N TYR A 51 8.64 0.93 -4.03
CA TYR A 51 8.45 2.00 -5.03
C TYR A 51 8.58 3.41 -4.46
N GLY A 52 8.71 3.57 -3.16
CA GLY A 52 8.82 4.89 -2.57
C GLY A 52 9.26 4.89 -1.12
N THR A 53 9.33 6.08 -0.54
CA THR A 53 9.78 6.29 0.84
C THR A 53 8.64 6.09 1.84
N LEU A 54 9.00 5.96 3.12
CA LEU A 54 8.02 5.88 4.20
C LEU A 54 7.10 7.11 4.22
N MET A 55 7.66 8.28 3.93
CA MET A 55 6.87 9.52 3.89
C MET A 55 5.88 9.54 2.73
N ASN A 56 6.28 9.03 1.56
CA ASN A 56 5.36 8.91 0.42
C ASN A 56 4.18 7.98 0.76
N ILE A 57 4.47 6.85 1.39
CA ILE A 57 3.44 5.90 1.81
C ILE A 57 2.52 6.52 2.84
N ALA A 58 3.09 7.23 3.84
CA ALA A 58 2.31 7.91 4.86
C ALA A 58 1.32 8.90 4.24
N LYS A 59 1.77 9.67 3.26
CA LYS A 59 0.92 10.66 2.58
C LYS A 59 -0.26 9.99 1.87
N VAL A 60 -0.02 8.92 1.12
CA VAL A 60 -1.09 8.24 0.39
C VAL A 60 -2.05 7.51 1.33
N MET A 61 -1.58 7.15 2.52
CA MET A 61 -2.42 6.49 3.54
C MET A 61 -3.02 7.48 4.54
N ASP A 62 -2.93 8.78 4.27
CA ASP A 62 -3.49 9.84 5.11
C ASP A 62 -2.94 9.82 6.53
N LYS A 63 -1.65 9.52 6.70
CA LYS A 63 -0.98 9.49 7.99
C LYS A 63 -0.01 10.67 8.11
N LYS A 64 0.04 11.27 9.30
CA LYS A 64 0.93 12.40 9.57
C LYS A 64 2.37 11.94 9.83
N ASP A 65 2.52 10.71 10.33
CA ASP A 65 3.79 10.19 10.80
C ASP A 65 4.07 8.83 10.16
N HIS A 66 5.31 8.60 9.79
CA HIS A 66 5.72 7.34 9.20
C HIS A 66 5.84 6.19 10.21
N SER A 67 5.75 6.45 11.51
CA SER A 67 5.83 5.39 12.53
C SER A 67 4.71 4.36 12.37
N THR A 68 3.51 4.79 11.98
CA THR A 68 2.39 3.90 11.68
C THR A 68 2.73 2.99 10.49
N ILE A 69 3.40 3.52 9.49
CA ILE A 69 3.83 2.76 8.32
C ILE A 69 4.88 1.71 8.72
N VAL A 70 5.85 2.09 9.54
CA VAL A 70 6.87 1.17 10.05
C VAL A 70 6.21 0.02 10.81
N HIS A 71 5.22 0.31 11.66
CA HIS A 71 4.47 -0.71 12.38
C HIS A 71 3.77 -1.69 11.42
N SER A 72 3.13 -1.16 10.38
CA SER A 72 2.46 -1.99 9.36
C SER A 72 3.46 -2.88 8.63
N LEU A 73 4.64 -2.36 8.30
CA LEU A 73 5.69 -3.16 7.65
C LEU A 73 6.16 -4.31 8.54
N LYS A 74 6.32 -4.05 9.84
CA LYS A 74 6.74 -5.08 10.80
C LYS A 74 5.69 -6.15 11.05
N SER A 75 4.41 -5.80 10.94
CA SER A 75 3.31 -6.74 11.19
C SER A 75 3.01 -7.67 10.02
N HIS A 76 3.63 -7.45 8.86
CA HIS A 76 3.39 -8.25 7.65
C HIS A 76 3.57 -9.75 7.89
N GLU A 77 4.70 -10.14 8.48
CA GLU A 77 5.03 -11.57 8.68
C GLU A 77 3.98 -12.28 9.53
N THR A 78 3.55 -11.62 10.60
CA THR A 78 2.52 -12.17 11.50
C THR A 78 1.19 -12.35 10.76
N HIS A 79 0.75 -11.32 10.04
CA HIS A 79 -0.48 -11.41 9.25
C HIS A 79 -0.37 -12.50 8.18
N PHE A 80 0.76 -12.55 7.49
CA PHE A 80 0.98 -13.52 6.42
C PHE A 80 0.96 -14.95 6.95
N ALA A 81 1.56 -15.19 8.12
CA ALA A 81 1.64 -16.51 8.72
C ALA A 81 0.27 -17.01 9.23
N PHE A 82 -0.56 -16.11 9.78
CA PHE A 82 -1.75 -16.52 10.52
C PHE A 82 -3.09 -16.15 9.89
N SER A 83 -3.10 -15.40 8.79
CA SER A 83 -4.35 -14.96 8.17
C SER A 83 -4.42 -15.31 6.68
N PRO A 84 -5.21 -16.33 6.30
CA PRO A 84 -5.45 -16.60 4.87
C PRO A 84 -6.10 -15.42 4.15
N ASN A 85 -6.97 -14.69 4.84
CA ASN A 85 -7.62 -13.50 4.27
C ASN A 85 -6.59 -12.41 3.95
N TYR A 86 -5.60 -12.23 4.83
CA TYR A 86 -4.51 -11.28 4.58
C TYR A 86 -3.69 -11.72 3.35
N ARG A 87 -3.33 -13.00 3.27
CA ARG A 87 -2.55 -13.51 2.13
C ARG A 87 -3.26 -13.26 0.81
N ALA A 88 -4.58 -13.46 0.76
CA ALA A 88 -5.36 -13.19 -0.44
C ALA A 88 -5.31 -11.70 -0.82
N LYS A 89 -5.46 -10.80 0.15
CA LYS A 89 -5.37 -9.35 -0.08
C LYS A 89 -3.98 -8.93 -0.52
N TYR A 90 -2.95 -9.50 0.09
CA TYR A 90 -1.57 -9.20 -0.27
C TYR A 90 -1.26 -9.61 -1.71
N LYS A 91 -1.75 -10.75 -2.14
CA LYS A 91 -1.62 -11.19 -3.54
C LYS A 91 -2.25 -10.18 -4.49
N ILE A 92 -3.47 -9.74 -4.18
CA ILE A 92 -4.16 -8.71 -4.98
C ILE A 92 -3.36 -7.41 -4.98
N ALA A 93 -2.82 -7.01 -3.82
CA ALA A 93 -2.01 -5.80 -3.71
C ALA A 93 -0.76 -5.87 -4.59
N LEU A 94 -0.04 -6.99 -4.55
CA LEU A 94 1.15 -7.19 -5.38
C LEU A 94 0.81 -7.14 -6.87
N GLU A 95 -0.26 -7.79 -7.29
CA GLU A 95 -0.71 -7.78 -8.68
C GLU A 95 -1.11 -6.37 -9.12
N THR A 96 -1.81 -5.64 -8.26
CA THR A 96 -2.24 -4.27 -8.53
C THR A 96 -1.03 -3.34 -8.72
N VAL A 97 -0.06 -3.43 -7.82
CA VAL A 97 1.17 -2.62 -7.91
C VAL A 97 1.92 -2.93 -9.20
N ARG A 98 2.09 -4.21 -9.51
CA ARG A 98 2.79 -4.64 -10.72
C ARG A 98 2.09 -4.15 -11.98
N ASP A 99 0.77 -4.36 -12.08
CA ASP A 99 0.00 -3.96 -13.26
C ASP A 99 0.03 -2.44 -13.45
N THR A 100 -0.10 -1.69 -12.36
CA THR A 100 -0.06 -0.23 -12.40
C THR A 100 1.35 0.27 -12.77
N ALA A 101 2.39 -0.36 -12.22
CA ALA A 101 3.77 0.00 -12.53
C ALA A 101 4.09 -0.22 -14.01
N VAL A 102 3.69 -1.36 -14.56
CA VAL A 102 3.89 -1.66 -15.99
C VAL A 102 3.17 -0.62 -16.86
N ALA A 103 1.92 -0.30 -16.53
CA ALA A 103 1.13 0.66 -17.29
C ALA A 103 1.72 2.07 -17.26
N ASN A 104 2.45 2.43 -16.21
CA ASN A 104 3.02 3.77 -16.02
C ASN A 104 4.54 3.84 -16.20
N GLY A 105 5.18 2.72 -16.55
CA GLY A 105 6.63 2.68 -16.76
C GLY A 105 7.43 2.94 -15.49
N VAL A 106 6.94 2.49 -14.33
CA VAL A 106 7.58 2.70 -13.03
C VAL A 106 8.31 1.44 -12.60
N ASP A 107 9.55 1.60 -12.13
CA ASP A 107 10.35 0.50 -11.60
C ASP A 107 10.53 0.65 -10.07
N PRO A 108 10.70 -0.46 -9.33
CA PRO A 108 11.00 -0.39 -7.90
C PRO A 108 12.39 0.20 -7.67
N HIS A 109 12.53 0.86 -6.55
CA HIS A 109 13.82 1.45 -6.15
C HIS A 109 14.76 0.43 -5.54
#